data_207a262b4747debaf7bc6a1e9f29dae9
#
_entry.id   207a262b4747debaf7bc6a1e9f29dae9
#
_cell.length_a   1.000
_cell.length_b   1.000
_cell.length_c   1.000
_cell.angle_alpha   90.00
_cell.angle_beta   90.00
_cell.angle_gamma   90.00
#
_symmetry.space_group_name_H-M   'P 1'
#
loop_
_entity.id
_entity.type
_entity.pdbx_description
1 polymer ?
#
loop_
_entity_poly.entity_id
_entity_poly.type
_entity_poly.pdbx_seq_one_letter_code
_entity_poly.pdbx_strand_id
1 'polypeptide(L)'
;MANQTLVRHVNERRLLTVLRVEGAQPRAALARRLSLTRAAVTSMVDDLSQRQLVREIASPKGLPQGNRDVGRPGINVGLNPAGAHFLGVEIGVGVLRFALFNLSAEVVDTETVPLPQGPSPASVVALVAKKLGTLRDQAFYHESIRAIGVTVPGLVRSDGYVVNLPILGWKDVNLAQLLRLKIDVPCYLENNANAAAFGEIYSTPRANDAVVVYLKLGTGCGGAVIVNNRLLRGADGLGAEFGHIRIESDGPLCSCGQRGCLETFVNLRALQRYLTHEDFDELHSDLKLPGKAAKLIAGGDTVANQAIDELAGHLARGLVNITNIFNPGEIVLGGAMLPILPQICAAMAEQIGRGIVPGMTMPVLTVSSLGEFECAIGAAATAHHEEFDLSNVDLGE
;
A
#
# COMPACT_ATOMS: atom_id res chain seq x y z
N MET A 1 -22.84 -9.51 28.57
CA MET A 1 -23.30 -9.79 27.17
C MET A 1 -22.43 -9.10 26.13
N ALA A 2 -22.02 -7.84 26.31
CA ALA A 2 -21.14 -7.15 25.34
C ALA A 2 -19.80 -7.88 25.08
N ASN A 3 -19.22 -8.52 26.09
CA ASN A 3 -17.94 -9.21 25.97
C ASN A 3 -18.00 -10.48 25.08
N GLN A 4 -19.09 -11.26 25.11
CA GLN A 4 -19.21 -12.47 24.29
C GLN A 4 -19.36 -12.18 22.80
N THR A 5 -20.09 -11.13 22.43
CA THR A 5 -20.24 -10.72 21.04
C THR A 5 -18.91 -10.21 20.46
N LEU A 6 -18.15 -9.44 21.24
CA LEU A 6 -16.83 -8.96 20.86
C LEU A 6 -15.84 -10.12 20.65
N VAL A 7 -15.79 -11.07 21.61
CA VAL A 7 -14.93 -12.26 21.50
C VAL A 7 -15.28 -13.09 20.28
N ARG A 8 -16.57 -13.27 19.98
CA ARG A 8 -17.02 -13.99 18.77
C ARG A 8 -16.52 -13.26 17.50
N HIS A 9 -16.73 -11.97 17.43
CA HIS A 9 -16.31 -11.16 16.27
C HIS A 9 -14.78 -11.21 16.04
N VAL A 10 -14.00 -11.12 17.13
CA VAL A 10 -12.56 -11.32 17.10
C VAL A 10 -12.18 -12.69 16.54
N ASN A 11 -12.84 -13.75 17.01
CA ASN A 11 -12.53 -15.11 16.55
C ASN A 11 -12.95 -15.34 15.08
N GLU A 12 -14.04 -14.74 14.61
CA GLU A 12 -14.42 -14.76 13.19
C GLU A 12 -13.35 -14.10 12.31
N ARG A 13 -12.87 -12.91 12.69
CA ARG A 13 -11.77 -12.24 11.97
C ARG A 13 -10.49 -13.09 11.96
N ARG A 14 -10.10 -13.68 13.12
CA ARG A 14 -8.96 -14.60 13.20
C ARG A 14 -9.10 -15.79 12.25
N LEU A 15 -10.31 -16.35 12.14
CA LEU A 15 -10.59 -17.46 11.24
C LEU A 15 -10.42 -17.04 9.77
N LEU A 16 -10.98 -15.88 9.39
CA LEU A 16 -10.85 -15.34 8.03
C LEU A 16 -9.39 -15.03 7.68
N THR A 17 -8.63 -14.45 8.62
CA THR A 17 -7.18 -14.18 8.45
C THR A 17 -6.39 -15.47 8.23
N VAL A 18 -6.65 -16.52 9.04
CA VAL A 18 -6.00 -17.83 8.86
C VAL A 18 -6.30 -18.40 7.47
N LEU A 19 -7.56 -18.34 7.04
CA LEU A 19 -7.96 -18.83 5.72
C LEU A 19 -7.34 -18.00 4.58
N ARG A 20 -7.13 -16.70 4.77
CA ARG A 20 -6.47 -15.85 3.78
C ARG A 20 -4.99 -16.19 3.64
N VAL A 21 -4.29 -16.35 4.78
CA VAL A 21 -2.82 -16.50 4.79
C VAL A 21 -2.40 -17.95 4.54
N GLU A 22 -3.09 -18.91 5.15
CA GLU A 22 -2.71 -20.33 5.14
C GLU A 22 -3.54 -21.15 4.13
N GLY A 23 -4.57 -20.56 3.51
CA GLY A 23 -5.44 -21.21 2.55
C GLY A 23 -6.53 -22.08 3.21
N ALA A 24 -7.22 -22.87 2.38
CA ALA A 24 -8.33 -23.70 2.81
C ALA A 24 -7.90 -24.81 3.76
N GLN A 25 -8.63 -24.99 4.88
CA GLN A 25 -8.30 -25.91 5.95
C GLN A 25 -9.51 -26.72 6.46
N PRO A 26 -9.32 -27.96 6.98
CA PRO A 26 -10.37 -28.68 7.67
C PRO A 26 -10.82 -27.95 8.95
N ARG A 27 -12.11 -27.99 9.30
CA ARG A 27 -12.67 -27.39 10.54
C ARG A 27 -11.88 -27.81 11.79
N ALA A 28 -11.40 -29.06 11.86
CA ALA A 28 -10.62 -29.56 13.00
C ALA A 28 -9.19 -28.93 13.06
N ALA A 29 -8.58 -28.59 11.93
CA ALA A 29 -7.31 -27.86 11.88
C ALA A 29 -7.49 -26.41 12.33
N LEU A 30 -8.53 -25.74 11.85
CA LEU A 30 -8.91 -24.38 12.29
C LEU A 30 -9.14 -24.33 13.81
N ALA A 31 -9.83 -25.33 14.39
CA ALA A 31 -10.06 -25.39 15.84
C ALA A 31 -8.73 -25.45 16.63
N ARG A 32 -7.78 -26.27 16.20
CA ARG A 32 -6.44 -26.33 16.80
C ARG A 32 -5.67 -25.03 16.62
N ARG A 33 -5.67 -24.50 15.39
CA ARG A 33 -4.91 -23.28 15.03
C ARG A 33 -5.35 -22.06 15.82
N LEU A 34 -6.67 -21.95 16.08
CA LEU A 34 -7.29 -20.84 16.80
C LEU A 34 -7.41 -21.08 18.32
N SER A 35 -7.02 -22.26 18.81
CA SER A 35 -7.21 -22.68 20.21
C SER A 35 -8.67 -22.62 20.66
N LEU A 36 -9.60 -23.04 19.78
CA LEU A 36 -11.03 -23.05 20.01
C LEU A 36 -11.59 -24.48 20.02
N THR A 37 -12.78 -24.64 20.59
CA THR A 37 -13.49 -25.92 20.53
C THR A 37 -14.02 -26.22 19.11
N ARG A 38 -14.14 -27.50 18.74
CA ARG A 38 -14.71 -27.90 17.45
C ARG A 38 -16.14 -27.37 17.25
N ALA A 39 -16.94 -27.34 18.30
CA ALA A 39 -18.31 -26.82 18.27
C ALA A 39 -18.33 -25.32 17.96
N ALA A 40 -17.45 -24.54 18.60
CA ALA A 40 -17.33 -23.09 18.34
C ALA A 40 -16.94 -22.81 16.89
N VAL A 41 -15.93 -23.52 16.35
CA VAL A 41 -15.52 -23.35 14.95
C VAL A 41 -16.62 -23.78 13.99
N THR A 42 -17.33 -24.87 14.28
CA THR A 42 -18.45 -25.30 13.43
C THR A 42 -19.54 -24.23 13.37
N SER A 43 -19.96 -23.69 14.52
CA SER A 43 -20.96 -22.61 14.57
C SER A 43 -20.50 -21.34 13.83
N MET A 44 -19.21 -20.96 13.95
CA MET A 44 -18.66 -19.80 13.22
C MET A 44 -18.63 -20.04 11.72
N VAL A 45 -18.16 -21.21 11.27
CA VAL A 45 -18.11 -21.55 9.85
C VAL A 45 -19.51 -21.58 9.24
N ASP A 46 -20.50 -22.10 9.95
CA ASP A 46 -21.89 -22.15 9.47
C ASP A 46 -22.47 -20.72 9.32
N ASP A 47 -22.22 -19.83 10.28
CA ASP A 47 -22.62 -18.41 10.20
C ASP A 47 -21.90 -17.68 9.05
N LEU A 48 -20.58 -17.83 8.94
CA LEU A 48 -19.79 -17.23 7.85
C LEU A 48 -20.21 -17.78 6.47
N SER A 49 -20.63 -19.05 6.39
CA SER A 49 -21.16 -19.66 5.16
C SER A 49 -22.52 -19.07 4.78
N GLN A 50 -23.41 -18.83 5.75
CA GLN A 50 -24.69 -18.15 5.52
C GLN A 50 -24.48 -16.71 5.02
N ARG A 51 -23.45 -16.04 5.53
CA ARG A 51 -23.02 -14.71 5.08
C ARG A 51 -22.20 -14.72 3.79
N GLN A 52 -22.04 -15.90 3.16
CA GLN A 52 -21.26 -16.10 1.93
C GLN A 52 -19.79 -15.72 2.01
N LEU A 53 -19.20 -15.64 3.21
CA LEU A 53 -17.78 -15.27 3.38
C LEU A 53 -16.84 -16.46 3.29
N VAL A 54 -17.32 -17.66 3.60
CA VAL A 54 -16.55 -18.90 3.45
C VAL A 54 -17.38 -19.93 2.67
N ARG A 55 -16.67 -20.88 2.07
CA ARG A 55 -17.29 -22.00 1.33
C ARG A 55 -16.56 -23.30 1.59
N GLU A 56 -17.26 -24.42 1.43
CA GLU A 56 -16.66 -25.74 1.45
C GLU A 56 -15.93 -26.01 0.14
N ILE A 57 -14.70 -26.49 0.25
CA ILE A 57 -13.82 -26.80 -0.88
C ILE A 57 -13.45 -28.28 -0.80
N ALA A 58 -13.69 -29.02 -1.86
CA ALA A 58 -13.25 -30.41 -1.97
C ALA A 58 -11.73 -30.50 -1.87
N SER A 59 -11.22 -31.39 -1.01
CA SER A 59 -9.76 -31.62 -0.94
C SER A 59 -9.23 -32.11 -2.29
N PRO A 60 -8.10 -31.55 -2.80
CA PRO A 60 -7.48 -32.05 -4.01
C PRO A 60 -7.16 -33.53 -3.86
N LYS A 61 -7.60 -34.38 -4.81
CA LYS A 61 -7.22 -35.77 -4.85
C LYS A 61 -5.72 -35.83 -5.17
N GLY A 62 -4.86 -36.26 -4.21
CA GLY A 62 -3.50 -36.65 -4.58
C GLY A 62 -2.32 -36.20 -3.72
N LEU A 63 -2.49 -35.55 -2.58
CA LEU A 63 -1.35 -35.32 -1.68
C LEU A 63 -1.21 -36.51 -0.70
N PRO A 64 0.01 -37.10 -0.53
CA PRO A 64 0.24 -38.16 0.44
C PRO A 64 0.10 -37.58 1.85
N GLN A 65 -1.02 -37.88 2.51
CA GLN A 65 -1.16 -37.61 3.94
C GLN A 65 -0.49 -38.73 4.72
N GLY A 66 0.54 -38.40 5.49
CA GLY A 66 1.14 -39.32 6.44
C GLY A 66 0.11 -39.83 7.43
N ASN A 67 0.13 -41.15 7.69
CA ASN A 67 -0.70 -41.97 8.59
C ASN A 67 -2.21 -41.74 8.47
N ARG A 68 -2.84 -42.57 7.64
CA ARG A 68 -4.30 -42.65 7.46
C ARG A 68 -4.94 -43.42 8.62
N ASP A 69 -5.75 -42.70 9.38
CA ASP A 69 -6.99 -43.29 9.89
C ASP A 69 -8.03 -43.29 8.75
N VAL A 70 -8.67 -44.43 8.50
CA VAL A 70 -9.68 -44.63 7.46
C VAL A 70 -10.91 -43.78 7.79
N GLY A 71 -11.03 -42.61 7.16
CA GLY A 71 -12.14 -41.67 7.29
C GLY A 71 -12.46 -40.98 5.96
N ARG A 72 -13.73 -40.61 5.78
CA ARG A 72 -14.21 -39.78 4.65
C ARG A 72 -13.28 -38.59 4.43
N PRO A 73 -12.87 -38.23 3.17
CA PRO A 73 -12.05 -37.09 2.91
C PRO A 73 -12.60 -35.86 3.62
N GLY A 74 -11.77 -35.19 4.43
CA GLY A 74 -12.23 -34.04 5.19
C GLY A 74 -12.61 -32.90 4.23
N ILE A 75 -13.76 -32.29 4.44
CA ILE A 75 -14.20 -31.11 3.71
C ILE A 75 -13.38 -29.94 4.26
N ASN A 76 -12.65 -29.26 3.38
CA ASN A 76 -11.94 -28.05 3.71
C ASN A 76 -12.88 -26.83 3.67
N VAL A 77 -12.64 -25.88 4.55
CA VAL A 77 -13.26 -24.56 4.51
C VAL A 77 -12.26 -23.58 3.93
N GLY A 78 -12.65 -22.79 2.97
CA GLY A 78 -11.85 -21.71 2.39
C GLY A 78 -12.65 -20.43 2.28
N LEU A 79 -11.98 -19.30 2.01
CA LEU A 79 -12.65 -18.05 1.72
C LEU A 79 -13.53 -18.21 0.45
N ASN A 80 -14.63 -17.49 0.43
CA ASN A 80 -15.39 -17.25 -0.78
C ASN A 80 -14.95 -15.90 -1.37
N PRO A 81 -14.10 -15.84 -2.42
CA PRO A 81 -13.57 -14.58 -2.94
C PRO A 81 -14.67 -13.56 -3.30
N ALA A 82 -15.81 -14.05 -3.79
CA ALA A 82 -16.95 -13.21 -4.17
C ALA A 82 -17.80 -12.70 -2.99
N GLY A 83 -17.52 -13.15 -1.75
CA GLY A 83 -18.34 -12.83 -0.57
C GLY A 83 -18.21 -11.39 -0.08
N ALA A 84 -17.11 -10.72 -0.40
CA ALA A 84 -16.91 -9.31 -0.10
C ALA A 84 -15.92 -8.68 -1.08
N HIS A 85 -16.09 -7.37 -1.32
CA HIS A 85 -15.19 -6.57 -2.15
C HIS A 85 -14.82 -5.27 -1.44
N PHE A 86 -13.65 -4.73 -1.79
CA PHE A 86 -13.07 -3.52 -1.21
C PHE A 86 -12.56 -2.64 -2.34
N LEU A 87 -13.03 -1.41 -2.38
CA LEU A 87 -12.60 -0.45 -3.40
C LEU A 87 -11.45 0.39 -2.86
N GLY A 88 -10.31 0.33 -3.51
CA GLY A 88 -9.19 1.24 -3.28
C GLY A 88 -9.22 2.39 -4.27
N VAL A 89 -8.96 3.59 -3.78
CA VAL A 89 -8.96 4.82 -4.56
C VAL A 89 -7.68 5.60 -4.30
N GLU A 90 -6.88 5.83 -5.32
CA GLU A 90 -5.80 6.81 -5.27
C GLU A 90 -6.29 8.13 -5.87
N ILE A 91 -6.21 9.20 -5.08
CA ILE A 91 -6.33 10.57 -5.57
C ILE A 91 -4.91 11.01 -5.96
N GLY A 92 -4.60 10.90 -7.24
CA GLY A 92 -3.29 11.24 -7.79
C GLY A 92 -3.27 12.61 -8.45
N VAL A 93 -2.11 12.96 -9.03
CA VAL A 93 -1.94 14.19 -9.80
C VAL A 93 -2.52 13.99 -11.20
N GLY A 94 -3.60 14.70 -11.51
CA GLY A 94 -4.28 14.60 -12.80
C GLY A 94 -5.02 13.28 -13.04
N VAL A 95 -5.08 12.37 -12.04
CA VAL A 95 -5.73 11.07 -12.18
C VAL A 95 -6.40 10.61 -10.90
N LEU A 96 -7.49 9.85 -11.03
CA LEU A 96 -7.98 8.91 -10.02
C LEU A 96 -7.65 7.50 -10.50
N ARG A 97 -7.06 6.68 -9.63
CA ARG A 97 -6.91 5.26 -9.88
C ARG A 97 -7.77 4.47 -8.92
N PHE A 98 -8.41 3.44 -9.45
CA PHE A 98 -9.25 2.52 -8.69
C PHE A 98 -8.66 1.12 -8.77
N ALA A 99 -8.69 0.39 -7.65
CA ALA A 99 -8.40 -1.04 -7.59
C ALA A 99 -9.50 -1.73 -6.79
N LEU A 100 -10.08 -2.80 -7.30
CA LEU A 100 -11.09 -3.57 -6.61
C LEU A 100 -10.48 -4.88 -6.10
N PHE A 101 -10.56 -5.12 -4.80
CA PHE A 101 -10.16 -6.36 -4.15
C PHE A 101 -11.37 -7.24 -3.91
N ASN A 102 -11.16 -8.57 -3.99
CA ASN A 102 -12.08 -9.55 -3.43
C ASN A 102 -11.73 -9.90 -1.99
N LEU A 103 -12.49 -10.78 -1.35
CA LEU A 103 -12.26 -11.21 0.04
C LEU A 103 -10.92 -11.95 0.25
N SER A 104 -10.34 -12.52 -0.78
CA SER A 104 -9.00 -13.13 -0.73
C SER A 104 -7.86 -12.12 -0.86
N ALA A 105 -8.16 -10.82 -0.92
CA ALA A 105 -7.23 -9.73 -1.21
C ALA A 105 -6.55 -9.83 -2.58
N GLU A 106 -7.23 -10.42 -3.56
CA GLU A 106 -6.81 -10.45 -4.95
C GLU A 106 -7.38 -9.26 -5.70
N VAL A 107 -6.57 -8.63 -6.55
CA VAL A 107 -7.02 -7.55 -7.45
C VAL A 107 -7.89 -8.16 -8.53
N VAL A 108 -9.15 -7.75 -8.60
CA VAL A 108 -10.13 -8.24 -9.59
C VAL A 108 -10.42 -7.24 -10.70
N ASP A 109 -10.20 -5.95 -10.45
CA ASP A 109 -10.38 -4.90 -11.46
C ASP A 109 -9.51 -3.68 -11.13
N THR A 110 -9.09 -2.95 -12.16
CA THR A 110 -8.37 -1.67 -12.04
C THR A 110 -8.85 -0.69 -13.09
N GLU A 111 -8.92 0.60 -12.74
CA GLU A 111 -9.33 1.65 -13.66
C GLU A 111 -8.57 2.96 -13.38
N THR A 112 -8.26 3.69 -14.42
CA THR A 112 -7.70 5.04 -14.35
C THR A 112 -8.69 6.04 -14.98
N VAL A 113 -9.04 7.08 -14.22
CA VAL A 113 -9.93 8.16 -14.65
C VAL A 113 -9.15 9.47 -14.59
N PRO A 114 -9.12 10.27 -15.67
CA PRO A 114 -8.45 11.56 -15.64
C PRO A 114 -9.15 12.54 -14.68
N LEU A 115 -8.36 13.32 -13.96
CA LEU A 115 -8.83 14.45 -13.17
C LEU A 115 -8.48 15.78 -13.86
N PRO A 116 -9.40 16.77 -13.81
CA PRO A 116 -9.07 18.13 -14.24
C PRO A 116 -7.99 18.72 -13.35
N GLN A 117 -7.37 19.80 -13.80
CA GLN A 117 -6.43 20.58 -12.96
C GLN A 117 -7.18 21.26 -11.82
N GLY A 118 -6.58 21.25 -10.61
CA GLY A 118 -7.14 21.90 -9.42
C GLY A 118 -8.56 21.40 -9.05
N PRO A 119 -8.81 20.08 -8.99
CA PRO A 119 -10.13 19.57 -8.70
C PRO A 119 -10.53 19.94 -7.26
N SER A 120 -11.78 20.33 -7.04
CA SER A 120 -12.27 20.54 -5.68
C SER A 120 -12.43 19.22 -4.92
N PRO A 121 -12.25 19.19 -3.58
CA PRO A 121 -12.49 17.98 -2.80
C PRO A 121 -13.88 17.38 -3.05
N ALA A 122 -14.91 18.23 -3.15
CA ALA A 122 -16.29 17.78 -3.39
C ALA A 122 -16.47 17.12 -4.77
N SER A 123 -15.79 17.65 -5.82
CA SER A 123 -15.85 17.05 -7.15
C SER A 123 -15.18 15.68 -7.21
N VAL A 124 -14.06 15.51 -6.49
CA VAL A 124 -13.37 14.22 -6.39
C VAL A 124 -14.23 13.20 -5.65
N VAL A 125 -14.80 13.59 -4.51
CA VAL A 125 -15.73 12.72 -3.75
C VAL A 125 -16.94 12.31 -4.59
N ALA A 126 -17.48 13.22 -5.44
CA ALA A 126 -18.57 12.88 -6.33
C ALA A 126 -18.17 11.83 -7.41
N LEU A 127 -16.94 11.89 -7.91
CA LEU A 127 -16.42 10.88 -8.84
C LEU A 127 -16.24 9.51 -8.15
N VAL A 128 -15.75 9.49 -6.90
CA VAL A 128 -15.63 8.25 -6.12
C VAL A 128 -17.02 7.65 -5.86
N ALA A 129 -17.99 8.46 -5.44
CA ALA A 129 -19.36 8.01 -5.24
C ALA A 129 -20.02 7.49 -6.53
N LYS A 130 -19.77 8.15 -7.67
CA LYS A 130 -20.21 7.69 -8.98
C LYS A 130 -19.63 6.32 -9.32
N LYS A 131 -18.31 6.11 -9.13
CA LYS A 131 -17.67 4.80 -9.37
C LYS A 131 -18.30 3.72 -8.49
N LEU A 132 -18.51 3.99 -7.20
CA LEU A 132 -19.19 3.07 -6.30
C LEU A 132 -20.60 2.70 -6.81
N GLY A 133 -21.39 3.69 -7.23
CA GLY A 133 -22.71 3.47 -7.82
C GLY A 133 -22.64 2.57 -9.07
N THR A 134 -21.73 2.89 -10.00
CA THR A 134 -21.53 2.08 -11.22
C THR A 134 -21.14 0.62 -10.93
N LEU A 135 -20.33 0.38 -9.89
CA LEU A 135 -20.00 -0.98 -9.46
C LEU A 135 -21.23 -1.69 -8.87
N ARG A 136 -22.02 -1.01 -8.04
CA ARG A 136 -23.22 -1.56 -7.43
C ARG A 136 -24.36 -1.84 -8.43
N ASP A 137 -24.41 -1.12 -9.53
CA ASP A 137 -25.36 -1.39 -10.63
C ASP A 137 -25.10 -2.75 -11.31
N GLN A 138 -23.89 -3.29 -11.15
CA GLN A 138 -23.59 -4.65 -11.57
C GLN A 138 -24.10 -5.63 -10.51
N ALA A 139 -24.99 -6.55 -10.89
CA ALA A 139 -25.63 -7.50 -9.96
C ALA A 139 -24.63 -8.27 -9.07
N PHE A 140 -23.43 -8.53 -9.58
CA PHE A 140 -22.38 -9.23 -8.85
C PHE A 140 -21.81 -8.43 -7.67
N TYR A 141 -21.77 -7.08 -7.74
CA TYR A 141 -21.18 -6.22 -6.73
C TYR A 141 -22.19 -5.50 -5.83
N HIS A 142 -23.49 -5.66 -6.09
CA HIS A 142 -24.55 -4.84 -5.50
C HIS A 142 -24.48 -4.73 -3.98
N GLU A 143 -24.30 -5.84 -3.26
CA GLU A 143 -24.23 -5.87 -1.79
C GLU A 143 -22.84 -6.31 -1.26
N SER A 144 -21.89 -6.58 -2.16
CA SER A 144 -20.62 -7.17 -1.78
C SER A 144 -19.53 -6.15 -1.43
N ILE A 145 -19.65 -4.88 -1.84
CA ILE A 145 -18.68 -3.83 -1.50
C ILE A 145 -18.88 -3.42 -0.04
N ARG A 146 -17.90 -3.75 0.81
CA ARG A 146 -17.96 -3.57 2.26
C ARG A 146 -17.32 -2.27 2.73
N ALA A 147 -16.23 -1.83 2.11
CA ALA A 147 -15.52 -0.61 2.49
C ALA A 147 -14.75 -0.02 1.33
N ILE A 148 -14.32 1.23 1.50
CA ILE A 148 -13.47 1.98 0.56
C ILE A 148 -12.24 2.47 1.30
N GLY A 149 -11.05 2.22 0.73
CA GLY A 149 -9.82 2.91 1.09
C GLY A 149 -9.59 4.09 0.14
N VAL A 150 -9.16 5.22 0.66
CA VAL A 150 -8.86 6.41 -0.15
C VAL A 150 -7.48 6.93 0.22
N THR A 151 -6.64 7.20 -0.76
CA THR A 151 -5.31 7.75 -0.52
C THR A 151 -5.10 9.08 -1.22
N VAL A 152 -4.28 9.92 -0.60
CA VAL A 152 -3.91 11.23 -1.13
C VAL A 152 -2.40 11.46 -1.05
N PRO A 153 -1.81 12.26 -1.99
CA PRO A 153 -0.37 12.53 -2.02
C PRO A 153 0.03 13.70 -1.12
N GLY A 154 -0.30 13.63 0.17
CA GLY A 154 0.01 14.72 1.11
C GLY A 154 -0.19 14.32 2.57
N LEU A 155 -0.09 15.29 3.46
CA LEU A 155 -0.21 15.08 4.89
C LEU A 155 -1.66 14.83 5.29
N VAL A 156 -1.95 13.61 5.72
CA VAL A 156 -3.26 13.16 6.21
C VAL A 156 -3.12 12.69 7.64
N ARG A 157 -3.89 13.28 8.53
CA ARG A 157 -3.98 12.84 9.93
C ARG A 157 -4.81 11.55 10.04
N SER A 158 -4.62 10.83 11.12
CA SER A 158 -5.35 9.59 11.41
C SER A 158 -6.88 9.74 11.47
N ASP A 159 -7.40 10.98 11.69
CA ASP A 159 -8.84 11.29 11.67
C ASP A 159 -9.38 11.56 10.24
N GLY A 160 -8.51 11.46 9.21
CA GLY A 160 -8.86 11.71 7.82
C GLY A 160 -8.92 13.19 7.44
N TYR A 161 -8.27 14.05 8.23
CA TYR A 161 -8.11 15.47 7.93
C TYR A 161 -6.88 15.70 7.06
N VAL A 162 -7.06 16.27 5.86
CA VAL A 162 -5.97 16.67 4.95
C VAL A 162 -5.45 18.01 5.39
N VAL A 163 -4.25 18.04 5.96
CA VAL A 163 -3.61 19.25 6.50
C VAL A 163 -3.15 20.16 5.37
N ASN A 164 -2.39 19.58 4.45
CA ASN A 164 -1.83 20.33 3.32
C ASN A 164 -1.56 19.38 2.13
N LEU A 165 -2.08 19.76 0.98
CA LEU A 165 -1.93 19.03 -0.28
C LEU A 165 -1.71 20.03 -1.42
N PRO A 166 -0.52 20.65 -1.50
CA PRO A 166 -0.25 21.77 -2.41
C PRO A 166 -0.48 21.42 -3.87
N ILE A 167 -0.18 20.18 -4.26
CA ILE A 167 -0.28 19.70 -5.64
C ILE A 167 -1.72 19.67 -6.18
N LEU A 168 -2.73 19.59 -5.30
CA LEU A 168 -4.16 19.70 -5.64
C LEU A 168 -4.76 21.03 -5.19
N GLY A 169 -3.98 21.89 -4.54
CA GLY A 169 -4.44 23.14 -3.97
C GLY A 169 -5.35 22.97 -2.75
N TRP A 170 -5.33 21.80 -2.07
CA TRP A 170 -6.17 21.55 -0.91
C TRP A 170 -5.41 21.88 0.38
N LYS A 171 -6.07 22.61 1.24
CA LYS A 171 -5.58 22.95 2.56
C LYS A 171 -6.74 22.89 3.57
N ASP A 172 -6.47 22.31 4.72
CA ASP A 172 -7.43 22.24 5.83
C ASP A 172 -8.77 21.60 5.42
N VAL A 173 -8.73 20.44 4.74
CA VAL A 173 -9.92 19.74 4.23
C VAL A 173 -10.26 18.54 5.09
N ASN A 174 -11.47 18.50 5.66
CA ASN A 174 -11.99 17.30 6.30
C ASN A 174 -12.55 16.34 5.25
N LEU A 175 -11.65 15.58 4.61
CA LEU A 175 -12.00 14.66 3.52
C LEU A 175 -12.85 13.48 4.03
N ALA A 176 -12.59 13.00 5.25
CA ALA A 176 -13.39 11.95 5.87
C ALA A 176 -14.86 12.36 6.01
N GLN A 177 -15.13 13.60 6.41
CA GLN A 177 -16.51 14.10 6.51
C GLN A 177 -17.17 14.20 5.13
N LEU A 178 -16.47 14.69 4.11
CA LEU A 178 -17.00 14.79 2.74
C LEU A 178 -17.36 13.42 2.17
N LEU A 179 -16.53 12.41 2.40
CA LEU A 179 -16.80 11.03 1.99
C LEU A 179 -18.05 10.49 2.70
N ARG A 180 -18.15 10.62 4.02
CA ARG A 180 -19.30 10.13 4.81
C ARG A 180 -20.64 10.74 4.39
N LEU A 181 -20.64 11.95 3.83
CA LEU A 181 -21.86 12.61 3.33
C LEU A 181 -22.38 12.02 2.01
N LYS A 182 -21.55 11.29 1.28
CA LYS A 182 -21.86 10.78 -0.08
C LYS A 182 -21.76 9.27 -0.22
N ILE A 183 -21.09 8.62 0.70
CA ILE A 183 -20.75 7.19 0.65
C ILE A 183 -21.27 6.54 1.93
N ASP A 184 -22.04 5.49 1.78
CA ASP A 184 -22.78 4.78 2.82
C ASP A 184 -22.05 3.53 3.35
N VAL A 185 -20.81 3.30 2.91
CA VAL A 185 -19.91 2.26 3.45
C VAL A 185 -18.75 2.91 4.20
N PRO A 186 -18.08 2.19 5.11
CA PRO A 186 -16.88 2.66 5.79
C PRO A 186 -15.82 3.17 4.81
N CYS A 187 -15.19 4.32 5.13
CA CYS A 187 -14.13 4.92 4.33
C CYS A 187 -12.89 5.12 5.20
N TYR A 188 -11.76 4.57 4.74
CA TYR A 188 -10.46 4.64 5.40
C TYR A 188 -9.50 5.50 4.57
N LEU A 189 -8.91 6.51 5.22
CA LEU A 189 -8.01 7.43 4.54
C LEU A 189 -6.57 7.16 4.95
N GLU A 190 -5.66 7.27 3.97
CA GLU A 190 -4.23 7.08 4.19
C GLU A 190 -3.40 7.99 3.26
N ASN A 191 -2.14 8.20 3.61
CA ASN A 191 -1.15 8.78 2.71
C ASN A 191 -0.78 7.79 1.58
N ASN A 192 -0.47 8.30 0.39
CA ASN A 192 -0.12 7.46 -0.78
C ASN A 192 1.08 6.55 -0.52
N ALA A 193 2.14 7.03 0.13
CA ALA A 193 3.34 6.22 0.40
C ALA A 193 3.06 5.15 1.46
N ASN A 194 2.33 5.49 2.52
CA ASN A 194 1.90 4.54 3.54
C ASN A 194 1.02 3.43 2.94
N ALA A 195 0.06 3.80 2.09
CA ALA A 195 -0.81 2.83 1.44
C ALA A 195 -0.03 1.92 0.49
N ALA A 196 0.83 2.47 -0.37
CA ALA A 196 1.66 1.67 -1.27
C ALA A 196 2.54 0.68 -0.48
N ALA A 197 3.20 1.14 0.58
CA ALA A 197 3.98 0.30 1.48
C ALA A 197 3.14 -0.81 2.13
N PHE A 198 1.94 -0.47 2.60
CA PHE A 198 1.04 -1.44 3.19
C PHE A 198 0.56 -2.48 2.17
N GLY A 199 0.22 -2.05 0.95
CA GLY A 199 -0.15 -2.95 -0.15
C GLY A 199 0.94 -3.97 -0.48
N GLU A 200 2.20 -3.54 -0.46
CA GLU A 200 3.37 -4.40 -0.71
C GLU A 200 3.48 -5.54 0.31
N ILE A 201 3.40 -5.23 1.62
CA ILE A 201 3.48 -6.24 2.67
C ILE A 201 2.18 -7.05 2.84
N TYR A 202 1.03 -6.46 2.49
CA TYR A 202 -0.26 -7.15 2.57
C TYR A 202 -0.38 -8.24 1.53
N SER A 203 0.16 -8.00 0.33
CA SER A 203 0.25 -8.96 -0.77
C SER A 203 1.32 -10.03 -0.52
N THR A 204 2.45 -9.64 0.09
CA THR A 204 3.58 -10.53 0.37
C THR A 204 4.13 -10.25 1.77
N PRO A 205 3.54 -10.86 2.82
CA PRO A 205 3.97 -10.64 4.20
C PRO A 205 5.46 -10.99 4.40
N ARG A 206 6.16 -10.18 5.19
CA ARG A 206 7.56 -10.39 5.56
C ARG A 206 7.65 -11.17 6.89
N ALA A 207 8.87 -11.55 7.27
CA ALA A 207 9.12 -12.16 8.58
C ALA A 207 8.65 -11.20 9.72
N ASN A 208 8.24 -11.77 10.85
CA ASN A 208 7.63 -11.00 11.94
C ASN A 208 8.56 -9.96 12.60
N ASP A 209 9.88 -10.12 12.47
CA ASP A 209 10.91 -9.21 12.99
C ASP A 209 11.51 -8.29 11.92
N ALA A 210 10.96 -8.32 10.71
CA ALA A 210 11.48 -7.53 9.61
C ALA A 210 11.17 -6.03 9.80
N VAL A 211 12.18 -5.21 9.52
CA VAL A 211 12.04 -3.78 9.29
C VAL A 211 12.16 -3.55 7.78
N VAL A 212 11.12 -3.00 7.18
CA VAL A 212 11.06 -2.66 5.75
C VAL A 212 10.86 -1.16 5.60
N VAL A 213 11.64 -0.54 4.76
CA VAL A 213 11.45 0.86 4.36
C VAL A 213 10.90 0.87 2.95
N TYR A 214 9.90 1.70 2.72
CA TYR A 214 9.34 1.96 1.40
C TYR A 214 9.58 3.40 0.99
N LEU A 215 10.06 3.63 -0.22
CA LEU A 215 10.14 4.96 -0.82
C LEU A 215 9.35 4.99 -2.12
N LYS A 216 8.42 5.95 -2.20
CA LYS A 216 7.63 6.23 -3.39
C LYS A 216 8.22 7.41 -4.14
N LEU A 217 8.82 7.16 -5.29
CA LEU A 217 9.49 8.17 -6.13
C LEU A 217 8.59 8.57 -7.31
N GLY A 218 8.28 9.85 -7.40
CA GLY A 218 7.40 10.38 -8.46
C GLY A 218 7.41 11.89 -8.50
N THR A 219 6.23 12.54 -8.46
CA THR A 219 6.12 14.00 -8.36
C THR A 219 6.77 14.55 -7.10
N GLY A 220 6.80 13.74 -6.04
CA GLY A 220 7.52 13.95 -4.79
C GLY A 220 8.30 12.70 -4.40
N CYS A 221 8.80 12.68 -3.16
CA CYS A 221 9.45 11.54 -2.53
C CYS A 221 8.76 11.25 -1.19
N GLY A 222 7.81 10.33 -1.20
CA GLY A 222 7.16 9.86 0.04
C GLY A 222 7.89 8.67 0.63
N GLY A 223 7.71 8.44 1.94
CA GLY A 223 8.28 7.30 2.62
C GLY A 223 7.32 6.61 3.57
N ALA A 224 7.62 5.37 3.90
CA ALA A 224 6.96 4.62 4.95
C ALA A 224 7.95 3.65 5.61
N VAL A 225 7.71 3.35 6.89
CA VAL A 225 8.45 2.32 7.62
C VAL A 225 7.47 1.29 8.12
N ILE A 226 7.82 0.04 7.93
CA ILE A 226 7.04 -1.11 8.37
C ILE A 226 7.91 -1.89 9.37
N VAL A 227 7.35 -2.12 10.54
CA VAL A 227 7.96 -2.93 11.60
C VAL A 227 6.95 -4.00 12.00
N ASN A 228 7.37 -5.25 11.98
CA ASN A 228 6.48 -6.38 12.33
C ASN A 228 5.18 -6.41 11.51
N ASN A 229 5.27 -6.17 10.21
CA ASN A 229 4.13 -6.05 9.28
C ASN A 229 3.12 -4.95 9.65
N ARG A 230 3.54 -3.90 10.38
CA ARG A 230 2.71 -2.74 10.73
C ARG A 230 3.39 -1.45 10.31
N LEU A 231 2.61 -0.50 9.83
CA LEU A 231 3.11 0.84 9.53
C LEU A 231 3.53 1.57 10.81
N LEU A 232 4.73 2.15 10.80
CA LEU A 232 5.21 3.08 11.83
C LEU A 232 4.63 4.48 11.55
N ARG A 233 3.50 4.79 12.16
CA ARG A 233 2.73 6.02 11.86
C ARG A 233 3.27 7.28 12.53
N GLY A 234 4.07 7.17 13.60
CA GLY A 234 4.42 8.32 14.45
C GLY A 234 3.24 8.81 15.29
N ALA A 235 3.43 9.91 16.02
CA ALA A 235 2.46 10.42 17.00
C ALA A 235 1.11 10.84 16.37
N ASP A 236 1.16 11.53 15.21
CA ASP A 236 -0.02 12.10 14.55
C ASP A 236 -0.37 11.40 13.23
N GLY A 237 0.27 10.26 12.93
CA GLY A 237 0.12 9.55 11.66
C GLY A 237 0.98 10.13 10.52
N LEU A 238 1.88 11.08 10.81
CA LEU A 238 2.69 11.83 9.84
C LEU A 238 4.17 11.43 9.87
N GLY A 239 4.48 10.18 10.25
CA GLY A 239 5.86 9.68 10.30
C GLY A 239 6.43 9.36 8.92
N ALA A 240 7.77 9.14 8.89
CA ALA A 240 8.52 8.68 7.71
C ALA A 240 8.56 9.66 6.52
N GLU A 241 8.56 10.96 6.78
CA GLU A 241 8.70 12.03 5.78
C GLU A 241 10.13 12.10 5.21
N PHE A 242 10.61 11.00 4.61
CA PHE A 242 12.00 10.83 4.14
C PHE A 242 12.38 11.78 3.01
N GLY A 243 11.41 12.19 2.19
CA GLY A 243 11.64 13.19 1.15
C GLY A 243 12.13 14.51 1.70
N HIS A 244 11.85 14.82 2.97
CA HIS A 244 12.26 16.06 3.62
C HIS A 244 13.54 15.93 4.46
N ILE A 245 14.24 14.80 4.41
CA ILE A 245 15.61 14.69 4.94
C ILE A 245 16.51 15.62 4.15
N ARG A 246 17.18 16.51 4.85
CA ARG A 246 18.13 17.45 4.23
C ARG A 246 19.44 16.74 3.92
N ILE A 247 19.77 16.60 2.64
CA ILE A 247 20.99 15.95 2.16
C ILE A 247 22.06 16.95 1.68
N GLU A 248 21.67 18.19 1.43
CA GLU A 248 22.56 19.30 1.07
C GLU A 248 22.12 20.62 1.72
N SER A 249 23.08 21.46 2.11
CA SER A 249 22.77 22.73 2.79
C SER A 249 22.20 23.79 1.85
N ASP A 250 22.73 23.89 0.64
CA ASP A 250 22.43 24.96 -0.33
C ASP A 250 21.69 24.43 -1.58
N GLY A 251 20.99 23.31 -1.44
CA GLY A 251 20.23 22.69 -2.53
C GLY A 251 18.96 23.47 -2.91
N PRO A 252 18.19 22.93 -3.88
CA PRO A 252 16.95 23.54 -4.36
C PRO A 252 15.93 23.76 -3.23
N LEU A 253 15.05 24.76 -3.42
CA LEU A 253 13.95 25.02 -2.49
C LEU A 253 12.92 23.88 -2.57
N CYS A 254 12.59 23.32 -1.42
CA CYS A 254 11.58 22.26 -1.28
C CYS A 254 10.19 22.86 -1.01
N SER A 255 9.14 22.10 -1.34
CA SER A 255 7.74 22.45 -1.04
C SER A 255 7.46 22.66 0.46
N CYS A 256 8.28 22.06 1.34
CA CYS A 256 8.19 22.27 2.80
C CYS A 256 8.80 23.60 3.28
N GLY A 257 9.36 24.41 2.40
CA GLY A 257 10.01 25.68 2.70
C GLY A 257 11.50 25.59 3.08
N GLN A 258 12.05 24.38 3.21
CA GLN A 258 13.49 24.17 3.45
C GLN A 258 14.25 24.00 2.13
N ARG A 259 15.59 24.07 2.20
CA ARG A 259 16.46 23.80 1.04
C ARG A 259 17.21 22.48 1.20
N GLY A 260 17.47 21.83 0.05
CA GLY A 260 18.31 20.64 -0.02
C GLY A 260 17.68 19.36 0.54
N CYS A 261 16.35 19.30 0.57
CA CYS A 261 15.63 18.08 0.90
C CYS A 261 15.84 17.01 -0.18
N LEU A 262 15.91 15.74 0.21
CA LEU A 262 16.08 14.59 -0.69
C LEU A 262 15.10 14.63 -1.88
N GLU A 263 13.84 14.95 -1.63
CA GLU A 263 12.79 15.06 -2.66
C GLU A 263 13.22 15.93 -3.84
N THR A 264 13.90 17.04 -3.60
CA THR A 264 14.29 17.99 -4.66
C THR A 264 15.35 17.45 -5.63
N PHE A 265 15.97 16.32 -5.29
CA PHE A 265 17.01 15.65 -6.07
C PHE A 265 16.56 14.32 -6.70
N VAL A 266 15.43 13.73 -6.23
CA VAL A 266 15.02 12.39 -6.64
C VAL A 266 13.60 12.31 -7.18
N ASN A 267 12.95 13.45 -7.44
CA ASN A 267 11.62 13.52 -8.03
C ASN A 267 11.66 13.67 -9.57
N LEU A 268 10.48 13.67 -10.21
CA LEU A 268 10.36 13.82 -11.67
C LEU A 268 10.95 15.13 -12.20
N ARG A 269 10.90 16.23 -11.42
CA ARG A 269 11.54 17.49 -11.79
C ARG A 269 13.06 17.36 -11.80
N ALA A 270 13.63 16.67 -10.81
CA ALA A 270 15.06 16.40 -10.76
C ALA A 270 15.49 15.57 -11.98
N LEU A 271 14.76 14.50 -12.29
CA LEU A 271 15.01 13.70 -13.49
C LEU A 271 14.99 14.57 -14.76
N GLN A 272 13.99 15.43 -14.91
CA GLN A 272 13.89 16.32 -16.07
C GLN A 272 15.09 17.28 -16.13
N ARG A 273 15.47 17.91 -15.02
CA ARG A 273 16.63 18.79 -14.92
C ARG A 273 17.93 18.08 -15.31
N TYR A 274 18.13 16.84 -14.87
CA TYR A 274 19.32 16.06 -15.23
C TYR A 274 19.36 15.68 -16.71
N LEU A 275 18.19 15.45 -17.33
CA LEU A 275 18.09 15.12 -18.75
C LEU A 275 18.24 16.32 -19.68
N THR A 276 17.83 17.53 -19.26
CA THR A 276 17.75 18.71 -20.13
C THR A 276 18.68 19.84 -19.74
N HIS A 277 19.28 19.78 -18.53
CA HIS A 277 20.06 20.85 -17.89
C HIS A 277 19.29 22.16 -17.72
N GLU A 278 17.95 22.12 -17.75
CA GLU A 278 17.07 23.29 -17.57
C GLU A 278 16.23 23.10 -16.28
N ASP A 279 16.03 24.21 -15.56
CA ASP A 279 15.07 24.25 -14.44
C ASP A 279 13.68 24.58 -14.99
N PHE A 280 12.72 23.76 -14.66
CA PHE A 280 11.32 23.94 -15.03
C PHE A 280 10.49 24.38 -13.83
N ASP A 281 9.78 25.50 -14.00
CA ASP A 281 8.92 26.10 -12.96
C ASP A 281 7.53 25.45 -12.90
N GLU A 282 7.17 24.59 -13.86
CA GLU A 282 5.83 24.04 -13.94
C GLU A 282 5.58 22.93 -12.92
N LEU A 283 4.46 23.06 -12.20
CA LEU A 283 3.95 22.09 -11.20
C LEU A 283 3.62 20.70 -11.81
N HIS A 284 3.64 20.58 -13.13
CA HIS A 284 3.19 19.40 -13.87
C HIS A 284 4.39 18.57 -14.32
N SER A 285 4.76 17.61 -13.48
CA SER A 285 5.75 16.59 -13.83
C SER A 285 5.18 15.67 -14.91
N ASP A 286 5.91 15.48 -16.03
CA ASP A 286 5.54 14.52 -17.07
C ASP A 286 5.66 13.08 -16.51
N LEU A 287 4.54 12.47 -16.16
CA LEU A 287 4.48 11.08 -15.67
C LEU A 287 5.00 10.04 -16.70
N LYS A 288 5.12 10.42 -17.98
CA LYS A 288 5.69 9.58 -19.03
C LYS A 288 7.22 9.71 -19.14
N LEU A 289 7.81 10.69 -18.44
CA LEU A 289 9.24 10.96 -18.51
C LEU A 289 10.11 9.75 -18.14
N PRO A 290 9.83 9.00 -17.05
CA PRO A 290 10.63 7.81 -16.71
C PRO A 290 10.62 6.74 -17.81
N GLY A 291 9.48 6.52 -18.46
CA GLY A 291 9.40 5.59 -19.59
C GLY A 291 10.18 6.07 -20.84
N LYS A 292 10.26 7.40 -21.07
CA LYS A 292 11.12 7.98 -22.12
C LYS A 292 12.60 7.80 -21.74
N ALA A 293 12.98 8.12 -20.50
CA ALA A 293 14.35 7.95 -19.99
C ALA A 293 14.79 6.48 -20.09
N ALA A 294 13.96 5.51 -19.71
CA ALA A 294 14.27 4.09 -19.85
C ALA A 294 14.60 3.68 -21.30
N LYS A 295 13.89 4.23 -22.28
CA LYS A 295 14.17 3.97 -23.70
C LYS A 295 15.50 4.59 -24.16
N LEU A 296 15.83 5.79 -23.69
CA LEU A 296 17.11 6.45 -23.99
C LEU A 296 18.28 5.66 -23.38
N ILE A 297 18.14 5.23 -22.13
CA ILE A 297 19.14 4.38 -21.44
C ILE A 297 19.36 3.08 -22.19
N ALA A 298 18.29 2.40 -22.60
CA ALA A 298 18.38 1.16 -23.40
C ALA A 298 19.06 1.38 -24.77
N GLY A 299 18.95 2.59 -25.31
CA GLY A 299 19.64 3.02 -26.53
C GLY A 299 21.10 3.45 -26.32
N GLY A 300 21.61 3.46 -25.09
CA GLY A 300 22.99 3.87 -24.77
C GLY A 300 23.20 5.37 -24.71
N ASP A 301 22.13 6.18 -24.55
CA ASP A 301 22.23 7.65 -24.46
C ASP A 301 23.06 8.06 -23.25
N THR A 302 24.10 8.87 -23.47
CA THR A 302 25.06 9.26 -22.43
C THR A 302 24.46 10.23 -21.41
N VAL A 303 23.59 11.16 -21.85
CA VAL A 303 22.94 12.13 -20.96
C VAL A 303 21.96 11.41 -20.06
N ALA A 304 21.17 10.47 -20.61
CA ALA A 304 20.24 9.69 -19.80
C ALA A 304 20.96 8.81 -18.77
N ASN A 305 22.09 8.19 -19.11
CA ASN A 305 22.89 7.44 -18.14
C ASN A 305 23.49 8.34 -17.05
N GLN A 306 24.00 9.52 -17.39
CA GLN A 306 24.49 10.50 -16.40
C GLN A 306 23.35 10.97 -15.48
N ALA A 307 22.17 11.22 -16.02
CA ALA A 307 20.99 11.60 -15.21
C ALA A 307 20.63 10.53 -14.17
N ILE A 308 20.74 9.22 -14.53
CA ILE A 308 20.54 8.13 -13.58
C ILE A 308 21.63 8.11 -12.52
N ASP A 309 22.90 8.32 -12.89
CA ASP A 309 24.02 8.32 -11.93
C ASP A 309 23.88 9.45 -10.91
N GLU A 310 23.49 10.66 -11.35
CA GLU A 310 23.22 11.81 -10.47
C GLU A 310 22.05 11.50 -9.51
N LEU A 311 20.94 11.03 -10.04
CA LEU A 311 19.77 10.69 -9.24
C LEU A 311 20.10 9.59 -8.22
N ALA A 312 20.81 8.53 -8.65
CA ALA A 312 21.25 7.43 -7.81
C ALA A 312 22.19 7.91 -6.70
N GLY A 313 23.11 8.84 -7.01
CA GLY A 313 24.04 9.41 -6.03
C GLY A 313 23.33 10.19 -4.93
N HIS A 314 22.33 11.00 -5.27
CA HIS A 314 21.51 11.71 -4.27
C HIS A 314 20.62 10.77 -3.46
N LEU A 315 19.99 9.79 -4.12
CA LEU A 315 19.17 8.81 -3.45
C LEU A 315 19.99 7.96 -2.46
N ALA A 316 21.20 7.54 -2.87
CA ALA A 316 22.10 6.78 -2.00
C ALA A 316 22.42 7.52 -0.69
N ARG A 317 22.69 8.85 -0.75
CA ARG A 317 22.91 9.67 0.46
C ARG A 317 21.71 9.63 1.41
N GLY A 318 20.50 9.76 0.87
CA GLY A 318 19.27 9.64 1.66
C GLY A 318 19.12 8.24 2.28
N LEU A 319 19.36 7.19 1.48
CA LEU A 319 19.22 5.81 1.93
C LEU A 319 20.27 5.40 2.96
N VAL A 320 21.49 5.95 2.89
CA VAL A 320 22.51 5.77 3.94
C VAL A 320 21.99 6.30 5.28
N ASN A 321 21.43 7.52 5.32
CA ASN A 321 20.86 8.07 6.55
C ASN A 321 19.70 7.21 7.07
N ILE A 322 18.79 6.80 6.20
CA ILE A 322 17.66 5.95 6.55
C ILE A 322 18.14 4.58 7.08
N THR A 323 19.14 3.97 6.43
CA THR A 323 19.71 2.69 6.84
C THR A 323 20.38 2.80 8.20
N ASN A 324 21.16 3.85 8.45
CA ASN A 324 21.81 4.07 9.74
C ASN A 324 20.82 4.33 10.88
N ILE A 325 19.60 4.83 10.60
CA ILE A 325 18.57 5.11 11.61
C ILE A 325 17.71 3.87 11.89
N PHE A 326 17.25 3.18 10.84
CA PHE A 326 16.24 2.11 10.96
C PHE A 326 16.82 0.70 10.84
N ASN A 327 18.04 0.56 10.32
CA ASN A 327 18.66 -0.74 10.04
C ASN A 327 17.69 -1.72 9.35
N PRO A 328 17.09 -1.35 8.21
CA PRO A 328 16.10 -2.17 7.55
C PRO A 328 16.76 -3.39 6.89
N GLY A 329 16.05 -4.52 6.89
CA GLY A 329 16.45 -5.69 6.10
C GLY A 329 16.19 -5.51 4.60
N GLU A 330 15.17 -4.70 4.25
CA GLU A 330 14.74 -4.44 2.87
C GLU A 330 14.35 -2.97 2.70
N ILE A 331 14.73 -2.41 1.54
CA ILE A 331 14.24 -1.11 1.05
C ILE A 331 13.52 -1.35 -0.27
N VAL A 332 12.23 -1.05 -0.31
CA VAL A 332 11.39 -1.17 -1.51
C VAL A 332 11.26 0.20 -2.16
N LEU A 333 11.53 0.28 -3.45
CA LEU A 333 11.34 1.48 -4.25
C LEU A 333 10.14 1.32 -5.18
N GLY A 334 9.23 2.29 -5.15
CA GLY A 334 8.05 2.32 -6.01
C GLY A 334 7.78 3.71 -6.60
N GLY A 335 6.58 3.92 -7.14
CA GLY A 335 6.15 5.19 -7.68
C GLY A 335 6.31 5.32 -9.19
N ALA A 336 6.09 6.53 -9.69
CA ALA A 336 6.10 6.83 -11.12
C ALA A 336 7.47 6.55 -11.79
N MET A 337 8.54 6.43 -11.00
CA MET A 337 9.89 6.15 -11.52
C MET A 337 10.16 4.64 -11.76
N LEU A 338 9.19 3.76 -11.56
CA LEU A 338 9.32 2.32 -11.80
C LEU A 338 10.09 1.93 -13.08
N PRO A 339 9.91 2.59 -14.25
CA PRO A 339 10.62 2.20 -15.46
C PRO A 339 12.15 2.32 -15.41
N ILE A 340 12.70 3.13 -14.49
CA ILE A 340 14.14 3.38 -14.33
C ILE A 340 14.70 2.93 -12.98
N LEU A 341 13.86 2.47 -12.05
CA LEU A 341 14.31 2.03 -10.72
C LEU A 341 15.33 0.89 -10.74
N PRO A 342 15.25 -0.12 -11.63
CA PRO A 342 16.28 -1.17 -11.68
C PRO A 342 17.68 -0.62 -11.94
N GLN A 343 17.81 0.37 -12.85
CA GLN A 343 19.09 1.02 -13.17
C GLN A 343 19.59 1.87 -11.99
N ILE A 344 18.69 2.60 -11.34
CA ILE A 344 18.99 3.40 -10.14
C ILE A 344 19.49 2.49 -9.01
N CYS A 345 18.80 1.36 -8.74
CA CYS A 345 19.22 0.40 -7.73
C CYS A 345 20.63 -0.14 -8.00
N ALA A 346 20.94 -0.48 -9.24
CA ALA A 346 22.27 -0.97 -9.63
C ALA A 346 23.35 0.11 -9.42
N ALA A 347 23.07 1.38 -9.79
CA ALA A 347 24.03 2.48 -9.69
C ALA A 347 24.33 2.89 -8.24
N MET A 348 23.38 2.76 -7.31
CA MET A 348 23.57 3.23 -5.93
C MET A 348 24.05 2.17 -4.93
N ALA A 349 23.98 0.87 -5.28
CA ALA A 349 24.26 -0.22 -4.35
C ALA A 349 25.64 -0.11 -3.67
N GLU A 350 26.70 0.15 -4.43
CA GLU A 350 28.06 0.32 -3.90
C GLU A 350 28.18 1.54 -2.99
N GLN A 351 27.52 2.64 -3.33
CA GLN A 351 27.57 3.89 -2.56
C GLN A 351 26.91 3.71 -1.19
N ILE A 352 25.77 2.98 -1.13
CA ILE A 352 25.11 2.67 0.14
C ILE A 352 26.02 1.81 0.99
N GLY A 353 26.60 0.73 0.44
CA GLY A 353 27.49 -0.17 1.17
C GLY A 353 28.72 0.54 1.78
N ARG A 354 29.24 1.58 1.12
CA ARG A 354 30.35 2.40 1.65
C ARG A 354 29.92 3.44 2.67
N GLY A 355 28.65 3.86 2.66
CA GLY A 355 28.14 4.96 3.48
C GLY A 355 27.51 4.52 4.81
N ILE A 356 27.12 3.26 4.94
CA ILE A 356 26.54 2.73 6.20
C ILE A 356 27.62 2.48 7.25
N VAL A 357 27.21 2.49 8.52
CA VAL A 357 28.13 2.25 9.65
C VAL A 357 28.78 0.88 9.52
N PRO A 358 30.12 0.77 9.64
CA PRO A 358 30.82 -0.51 9.58
C PRO A 358 30.24 -1.55 10.55
N GLY A 359 29.90 -2.72 10.03
CA GLY A 359 29.26 -3.81 10.79
C GLY A 359 27.75 -3.90 10.60
N MET A 360 27.11 -2.91 9.99
CA MET A 360 25.71 -3.03 9.54
C MET A 360 25.61 -3.86 8.26
N THR A 361 24.53 -4.63 8.15
CA THR A 361 24.22 -5.35 6.92
C THR A 361 23.57 -4.39 5.92
N MET A 362 24.02 -4.44 4.66
CA MET A 362 23.39 -3.71 3.58
C MET A 362 21.95 -4.23 3.35
N PRO A 363 20.94 -3.35 3.33
CA PRO A 363 19.56 -3.75 3.04
C PRO A 363 19.43 -4.31 1.61
N VAL A 364 18.51 -5.24 1.42
CA VAL A 364 18.13 -5.69 0.08
C VAL A 364 17.34 -4.57 -0.59
N LEU A 365 17.79 -4.16 -1.78
CA LEU A 365 17.09 -3.16 -2.59
C LEU A 365 16.14 -3.87 -3.54
N THR A 366 14.85 -3.60 -3.43
CA THR A 366 13.81 -4.18 -4.28
C THR A 366 12.98 -3.11 -4.97
N VAL A 367 12.35 -3.48 -6.07
CA VAL A 367 11.41 -2.62 -6.79
C VAL A 367 10.01 -3.17 -6.57
N SER A 368 9.05 -2.28 -6.26
CA SER A 368 7.66 -2.65 -6.03
C SER A 368 7.08 -3.42 -7.22
N SER A 369 6.39 -4.51 -6.92
CA SER A 369 5.68 -5.34 -7.90
C SER A 369 4.26 -4.87 -8.20
N LEU A 370 3.74 -3.89 -7.45
CA LEU A 370 2.34 -3.43 -7.53
C LEU A 370 2.06 -2.52 -8.74
N GLY A 371 3.10 -2.04 -9.41
CA GLY A 371 2.95 -1.22 -10.61
C GLY A 371 2.35 0.16 -10.36
N GLU A 372 1.71 0.73 -11.38
CA GLU A 372 1.13 2.07 -11.32
C GLU A 372 -0.09 2.19 -10.38
N PHE A 373 -0.70 1.08 -9.99
CA PHE A 373 -1.85 1.02 -9.08
C PHE A 373 -1.45 0.81 -7.62
N GLU A 374 -0.18 0.88 -7.26
CA GLU A 374 0.34 0.59 -5.91
C GLU A 374 -0.43 1.29 -4.79
N CYS A 375 -0.79 2.56 -4.95
CA CYS A 375 -1.54 3.32 -3.95
C CYS A 375 -3.00 2.88 -3.87
N ALA A 376 -3.66 2.65 -5.01
CA ALA A 376 -5.03 2.16 -5.03
C ALA A 376 -5.13 0.73 -4.48
N ILE A 377 -4.16 -0.13 -4.81
CA ILE A 377 -4.02 -1.48 -4.25
C ILE A 377 -3.82 -1.40 -2.73
N GLY A 378 -2.92 -0.53 -2.27
CA GLY A 378 -2.69 -0.30 -0.85
C GLY A 378 -3.91 0.27 -0.12
N ALA A 379 -4.67 1.14 -0.77
CA ALA A 379 -5.95 1.64 -0.26
C ALA A 379 -6.98 0.52 -0.08
N ALA A 380 -7.12 -0.36 -1.09
CA ALA A 380 -8.00 -1.52 -0.99
C ALA A 380 -7.55 -2.49 0.11
N ALA A 381 -6.22 -2.71 0.22
CA ALA A 381 -5.64 -3.52 1.29
C ALA A 381 -5.93 -2.94 2.69
N THR A 382 -5.85 -1.61 2.84
CA THR A 382 -6.21 -0.91 4.08
C THR A 382 -7.68 -1.13 4.42
N ALA A 383 -8.59 -0.93 3.46
CA ALA A 383 -10.03 -1.15 3.68
C ALA A 383 -10.35 -2.61 4.04
N HIS A 384 -9.71 -3.57 3.36
CA HIS A 384 -9.85 -4.99 3.66
C HIS A 384 -9.34 -5.32 5.07
N HIS A 385 -8.16 -4.79 5.44
CA HIS A 385 -7.54 -5.02 6.74
C HIS A 385 -8.40 -4.49 7.89
N GLU A 386 -8.85 -3.24 7.80
CA GLU A 386 -9.68 -2.60 8.83
C GLU A 386 -11.02 -3.34 9.04
N GLU A 387 -11.59 -3.93 8.00
CA GLU A 387 -12.82 -4.69 8.08
C GLU A 387 -12.64 -6.13 8.59
N PHE A 388 -11.56 -6.81 8.22
CA PHE A 388 -11.40 -8.25 8.45
C PHE A 388 -10.14 -8.67 9.21
N ASP A 389 -9.13 -7.82 9.35
CA ASP A 389 -7.91 -8.17 10.08
C ASP A 389 -7.91 -7.62 11.51
N LEU A 390 -7.25 -8.34 12.41
CA LEU A 390 -7.36 -8.15 13.86
C LEU A 390 -6.30 -7.26 14.48
N SER A 391 -5.37 -6.75 13.70
CA SER A 391 -4.19 -6.08 14.25
C SER A 391 -4.48 -4.83 15.10
N ASN A 392 -5.73 -4.33 15.08
CA ASN A 392 -6.17 -3.15 15.83
C ASN A 392 -7.19 -3.42 16.93
N VAL A 393 -7.51 -4.68 17.23
CA VAL A 393 -8.34 -4.96 18.41
C VAL A 393 -7.41 -5.02 19.62
N ASP A 394 -7.37 -3.92 20.35
CA ASP A 394 -6.79 -3.86 21.69
C ASP A 394 -7.58 -4.81 22.60
N LEU A 395 -7.06 -5.99 22.80
CA LEU A 395 -7.62 -7.00 23.69
C LEU A 395 -7.21 -6.65 25.11
N GLY A 396 -7.43 -5.41 25.58
CA GLY A 396 -7.05 -4.95 26.90
C GLY A 396 -6.71 -6.09 27.85
N GLU A 397 -5.45 -6.13 28.28
CA GLU A 397 -4.93 -7.08 29.29
C GLU A 397 -5.71 -6.99 30.59
#